data_1f4eeb8b4c68c96fcb86e846b40a0d16
#
_entry.id   1f4eeb8b4c68c96fcb86e846b40a0d16
#
_cell.length_a   1.000
_cell.length_b   1.000
_cell.length_c   1.000
_cell.angle_alpha   90.00
_cell.angle_beta   90.00
_cell.angle_gamma   90.00
#
_symmetry.space_group_name_H-M   'P 1'
#
loop_
_entity.id
_entity.type
_entity.pdbx_description
1 polymer ?
#
loop_
_entity_poly.entity_id
_entity_poly.type
_entity_poly.pdbx_seq_one_letter_code
_entity_poly.pdbx_strand_id
1 'polypeptide(L)'
;VRVAGLVCEESQRACGDPCLTWNARKLSAVKRICGGCRATKIIALSDKLSNMRAISRDFARDGEAMFLKFHQHDKRRHAWYYRSCAAGLRDELGETDAWRELDTLVEQVFDGVESLAPDDAALPHGDACAV
;
A
#
# COMPACT_ATOMS: atom_id res chain seq x y z
N VAL A 1 22.79 2.64 0.84
CA VAL A 1 22.36 2.02 -0.03
C VAL A 1 20.91 2.14 -0.43
N ARG A 2 20.73 1.98 -1.73
CA ARG A 2 19.47 2.38 -2.29
C ARG A 2 18.28 1.60 -1.77
N VAL A 3 18.47 0.34 -1.54
CA VAL A 3 17.40 -0.52 -1.11
C VAL A 3 16.91 -0.12 0.29
N ALA A 4 17.81 0.08 1.20
CA ALA A 4 17.44 0.49 2.55
C ALA A 4 16.77 1.87 2.53
N GLY A 5 17.23 2.75 1.63
CA GLY A 5 16.65 4.06 1.52
C GLY A 5 15.20 4.03 1.05
N LEU A 6 14.88 3.14 0.11
CA LEU A 6 13.52 3.04 -0.38
C LEU A 6 12.56 2.58 0.70
N VAL A 7 12.95 1.62 1.49
CA VAL A 7 12.10 1.14 2.58
C VAL A 7 11.92 2.22 3.63
N CYS A 8 12.99 2.92 3.97
CA CYS A 8 12.92 3.98 4.96
C CYS A 8 12.02 5.13 4.50
N GLU A 9 12.10 5.49 3.22
CA GLU A 9 11.26 6.56 2.72
C GLU A 9 9.78 6.23 2.84
N GLU A 10 9.43 4.99 2.56
CA GLU A 10 8.04 4.62 2.66
C GLU A 10 7.54 4.68 4.09
N SER A 11 8.41 4.46 5.06
CA SER A 11 8.02 4.46 6.45
C SER A 11 8.07 5.84 7.09
N GLN A 12 8.74 6.81 6.46
CA GLN A 12 8.91 8.09 7.08
C GLN A 12 7.61 8.85 7.20
N ARG A 13 7.49 9.62 8.26
CA ARG A 13 6.36 10.47 8.43
C ARG A 13 6.72 11.87 8.11
N ALA A 14 5.93 12.55 7.34
CA ALA A 14 6.06 13.97 7.13
C ALA A 14 5.51 14.69 8.36
N CYS A 15 5.77 15.95 8.51
CA CYS A 15 5.18 16.75 9.56
C CYS A 15 3.71 16.94 9.30
N GLY A 16 2.90 17.00 10.33
CA GLY A 16 1.49 17.31 10.18
C GLY A 16 0.61 16.20 10.65
N ASP A 17 -0.64 16.29 10.32
CA ASP A 17 -1.66 15.32 10.72
C ASP A 17 -1.32 13.95 10.13
N PRO A 18 -1.22 12.91 10.96
CA PRO A 18 -0.89 11.58 10.45
C PRO A 18 -1.85 11.05 9.39
N CYS A 19 -3.12 11.39 9.45
CA CYS A 19 -4.05 10.93 8.45
C CYS A 19 -3.82 11.61 7.10
N LEU A 20 -3.55 12.91 7.11
CA LEU A 20 -3.26 13.63 5.88
C LEU A 20 -1.93 13.20 5.29
N THR A 21 -0.92 13.03 6.14
CA THR A 21 0.39 12.59 5.65
C THR A 21 0.33 11.14 5.19
N TRP A 22 -0.59 10.34 5.74
CA TRP A 22 -0.77 8.97 5.31
C TRP A 22 -1.16 8.95 3.82
N ASN A 23 -2.17 9.75 3.44
CA ASN A 23 -2.62 9.79 2.05
C ASN A 23 -1.48 10.18 1.10
N ALA A 24 -0.75 11.22 1.43
CA ALA A 24 0.35 11.69 0.58
C ALA A 24 1.46 10.66 0.49
N ARG A 25 1.80 10.03 1.60
CA ARG A 25 2.86 9.02 1.61
C ARG A 25 2.48 7.79 0.80
N LYS A 26 1.23 7.35 0.93
CA LYS A 26 0.78 6.15 0.22
C LYS A 26 0.63 6.39 -1.29
N LEU A 27 0.17 7.57 -1.67
CA LEU A 27 0.11 7.91 -3.08
C LEU A 27 1.51 7.96 -3.69
N SER A 28 2.46 8.55 -2.98
CA SER A 28 3.85 8.60 -3.41
C SER A 28 4.45 7.20 -3.51
N ALA A 29 4.15 6.34 -2.55
CA ALA A 29 4.65 4.96 -2.56
C ALA A 29 4.12 4.18 -3.77
N VAL A 30 2.85 4.33 -4.09
CA VAL A 30 2.26 3.66 -5.26
C VAL A 30 2.95 4.14 -6.54
N LYS A 31 3.20 5.44 -6.65
CA LYS A 31 3.89 5.96 -7.82
C LYS A 31 5.28 5.38 -7.95
N ARG A 32 6.01 5.28 -6.86
CA ARG A 32 7.37 4.73 -6.89
C ARG A 32 7.36 3.27 -7.31
N ILE A 33 6.37 2.51 -6.85
CA ILE A 33 6.25 1.11 -7.21
C ILE A 33 5.93 0.99 -8.69
N CYS A 34 4.95 1.73 -9.18
CA CYS A 34 4.54 1.62 -10.57
C CYS A 34 5.67 2.03 -11.54
N GLY A 35 6.44 3.03 -11.18
CA GLY A 35 7.52 3.50 -12.04
C GLY A 35 8.88 2.90 -11.75
N GLY A 36 8.97 2.00 -10.82
CA GLY A 36 10.25 1.49 -10.35
C GLY A 36 10.83 0.40 -11.23
N CYS A 37 12.12 0.15 -11.06
CA CYS A 37 12.78 -0.96 -11.73
C CYS A 37 12.43 -2.26 -11.02
N ARG A 38 12.86 -3.37 -11.60
CA ARG A 38 12.55 -4.68 -11.04
C ARG A 38 13.04 -4.84 -9.59
N ALA A 39 14.23 -4.33 -9.27
CA ALA A 39 14.74 -4.44 -7.90
C ALA A 39 13.84 -3.69 -6.90
N THR A 40 13.39 -2.51 -7.27
CA THR A 40 12.45 -1.74 -6.45
C THR A 40 11.16 -2.51 -6.24
N LYS A 41 10.67 -3.13 -7.31
CA LYS A 41 9.41 -3.88 -7.23
C LYS A 41 9.55 -5.15 -6.38
N ILE A 42 10.68 -5.82 -6.43
CA ILE A 42 10.91 -7.00 -5.59
C ILE A 42 10.88 -6.62 -4.12
N ILE A 43 11.53 -5.52 -3.75
CA ILE A 43 11.53 -5.06 -2.36
C ILE A 43 10.13 -4.68 -1.94
N ALA A 44 9.42 -3.95 -2.79
CA ALA A 44 8.05 -3.54 -2.49
C ALA A 44 7.13 -4.75 -2.33
N LEU A 45 7.28 -5.75 -3.19
CA LEU A 45 6.47 -6.97 -3.08
C LEU A 45 6.72 -7.66 -1.74
N SER A 46 7.97 -7.79 -1.35
CA SER A 46 8.32 -8.44 -0.09
C SER A 46 7.71 -7.70 1.09
N ASP A 47 7.78 -6.39 1.07
CA ASP A 47 7.23 -5.55 2.14
C ASP A 47 5.70 -5.66 2.20
N LYS A 48 5.05 -5.55 1.05
CA LYS A 48 3.58 -5.61 1.02
C LYS A 48 3.06 -6.99 1.38
N LEU A 49 3.77 -8.03 0.97
CA LEU A 49 3.37 -9.40 1.33
C LEU A 49 3.48 -9.61 2.84
N SER A 50 4.56 -9.14 3.45
CA SER A 50 4.73 -9.22 4.90
C SER A 50 3.61 -8.47 5.62
N ASN A 51 3.28 -7.26 5.13
CA ASN A 51 2.22 -6.46 5.71
C ASN A 51 0.88 -7.15 5.57
N MET A 52 0.58 -7.68 4.41
CA MET A 52 -0.72 -8.33 4.18
C MET A 52 -0.88 -9.63 4.94
N ARG A 53 0.21 -10.35 5.15
CA ARG A 53 0.15 -11.55 6.00
C ARG A 53 -0.23 -11.16 7.43
N ALA A 54 0.37 -10.08 7.95
CA ALA A 54 0.06 -9.59 9.28
C ALA A 54 -1.37 -9.08 9.36
N ILE A 55 -1.80 -8.31 8.37
CA ILE A 55 -3.16 -7.77 8.33
C ILE A 55 -4.19 -8.90 8.25
N SER A 56 -3.93 -9.89 7.42
CA SER A 56 -4.83 -11.04 7.27
C SER A 56 -5.00 -11.79 8.58
N ARG A 57 -3.88 -12.01 9.29
CA ARG A 57 -3.91 -12.70 10.57
C ARG A 57 -4.68 -11.89 11.62
N ASP A 58 -4.38 -10.59 11.69
CA ASP A 58 -5.03 -9.73 12.67
C ASP A 58 -6.52 -9.55 12.35
N PHE A 59 -6.85 -9.47 11.07
CA PHE A 59 -8.24 -9.34 10.65
C PHE A 59 -9.04 -10.60 11.01
N ALA A 60 -8.45 -11.77 10.82
CA ALA A 60 -9.10 -13.02 11.21
C ALA A 60 -9.38 -13.09 12.71
N ARG A 61 -8.49 -12.48 13.51
CA ARG A 61 -8.65 -12.50 14.95
C ARG A 61 -9.58 -11.41 15.46
N ASP A 62 -9.41 -10.18 14.98
CA ASP A 62 -10.06 -9.01 15.54
C ASP A 62 -11.15 -8.39 14.65
N GLY A 63 -11.26 -8.83 13.42
CA GLY A 63 -12.24 -8.27 12.48
C GLY A 63 -11.93 -6.83 12.12
N GLU A 64 -12.95 -6.07 11.84
CA GLU A 64 -12.81 -4.68 11.40
C GLU A 64 -12.10 -3.81 12.42
N ALA A 65 -12.15 -4.16 13.67
CA ALA A 65 -11.52 -3.35 14.71
C ALA A 65 -10.01 -3.26 14.56
N MET A 66 -9.39 -4.18 13.84
CA MET A 66 -7.95 -4.14 13.66
C MET A 66 -7.50 -2.89 12.91
N PHE A 67 -8.37 -2.30 12.08
CA PHE A 67 -7.99 -1.11 11.33
C PHE A 67 -7.89 0.14 12.21
N LEU A 68 -8.42 0.10 13.42
CA LEU A 68 -8.30 1.21 14.35
C LEU A 68 -6.87 1.38 14.88
N LYS A 69 -6.00 0.38 14.68
CA LYS A 69 -4.62 0.49 15.11
C LYS A 69 -3.82 1.41 14.21
N PHE A 70 -4.28 1.68 13.02
CA PHE A 70 -3.55 2.50 12.08
C PHE A 70 -3.96 3.96 12.20
N HIS A 71 -3.12 4.87 11.76
CA HIS A 71 -3.51 6.28 11.70
C HIS A 71 -4.66 6.49 10.72
N GLN A 72 -4.68 5.72 9.64
CA GLN A 72 -5.81 5.74 8.72
C GLN A 72 -6.76 4.64 9.13
N HIS A 73 -7.96 4.99 9.58
CA HIS A 73 -8.93 4.01 10.07
C HIS A 73 -9.87 3.51 8.97
N ASP A 74 -9.90 4.16 7.83
CA ASP A 74 -10.84 3.79 6.78
C ASP A 74 -10.30 2.59 5.99
N LYS A 75 -10.96 1.46 6.14
CA LYS A 75 -10.58 0.24 5.48
C LYS A 75 -10.55 0.39 3.95
N ARG A 76 -11.41 1.25 3.40
CA ARG A 76 -11.49 1.47 1.96
C ARG A 76 -10.21 2.09 1.41
N ARG A 77 -9.53 2.93 2.21
CA ARG A 77 -8.27 3.53 1.80
C ARG A 77 -7.15 2.50 1.81
N HIS A 78 -7.16 1.59 2.75
CA HIS A 78 -6.21 0.48 2.77
C HIS A 78 -6.46 -0.45 1.59
N ALA A 79 -7.72 -0.69 1.23
CA ALA A 79 -8.05 -1.49 0.05
C ALA A 79 -7.49 -0.85 -1.21
N TRP A 80 -7.66 0.46 -1.37
CA TRP A 80 -7.09 1.17 -2.49
C TRP A 80 -5.58 1.00 -2.55
N TYR A 81 -4.92 1.17 -1.41
CA TYR A 81 -3.46 1.13 -1.35
C TYR A 81 -2.92 -0.23 -1.76
N TYR A 82 -3.41 -1.28 -1.14
CA TYR A 82 -2.87 -2.61 -1.41
C TYR A 82 -3.28 -3.14 -2.79
N ARG A 83 -4.46 -2.80 -3.25
CA ARG A 83 -4.87 -3.14 -4.62
C ARG A 83 -4.02 -2.42 -5.66
N SER A 84 -3.69 -1.16 -5.41
CA SER A 84 -2.85 -0.39 -6.31
C SER A 84 -1.43 -0.93 -6.34
N CYS A 85 -0.90 -1.33 -5.19
CA CYS A 85 0.42 -1.92 -5.11
C CYS A 85 0.45 -3.24 -5.89
N ALA A 86 -0.53 -4.10 -5.70
CA ALA A 86 -0.59 -5.37 -6.41
C ALA A 86 -0.69 -5.15 -7.92
N ALA A 87 -1.50 -4.19 -8.36
CA ALA A 87 -1.63 -3.88 -9.77
C ALA A 87 -0.32 -3.36 -10.37
N GLY A 88 0.39 -2.52 -9.63
CA GLY A 88 1.66 -1.97 -10.11
C GLY A 88 2.78 -2.99 -10.15
N LEU A 89 2.65 -4.08 -9.42
CA LEU A 89 3.65 -5.13 -9.40
C LEU A 89 3.35 -6.26 -10.39
N ARG A 90 2.16 -6.28 -10.93
CA ARG A 90 1.71 -7.41 -11.75
C ARG A 90 2.55 -7.63 -13.01
N ASP A 91 2.87 -6.57 -13.73
CA ASP A 91 3.56 -6.72 -15.01
C ASP A 91 4.91 -7.38 -14.88
N GLU A 92 5.66 -7.01 -13.85
CA GLU A 92 6.99 -7.57 -13.66
C GLU A 92 7.00 -8.85 -12.85
N LEU A 93 6.13 -8.95 -11.86
CA LEU A 93 6.22 -10.01 -10.86
C LEU A 93 4.97 -10.89 -10.76
N GLY A 94 3.99 -10.68 -11.63
CA GLY A 94 2.73 -11.44 -11.56
C GLY A 94 2.85 -12.94 -11.72
N GLU A 95 4.01 -13.41 -12.23
CA GLU A 95 4.21 -14.82 -12.40
C GLU A 95 4.78 -15.48 -11.15
N THR A 96 5.17 -14.69 -10.17
CA THR A 96 5.80 -15.24 -8.95
C THR A 96 4.75 -15.72 -7.96
N ASP A 97 5.12 -16.69 -7.17
CA ASP A 97 4.25 -17.18 -6.11
C ASP A 97 3.99 -16.10 -5.07
N ALA A 98 5.00 -15.27 -4.80
CA ALA A 98 4.86 -14.17 -3.84
C ALA A 98 3.78 -13.19 -4.27
N TRP A 99 3.74 -12.84 -5.58
CA TRP A 99 2.71 -11.92 -6.05
C TRP A 99 1.32 -12.55 -5.98
N ARG A 100 1.21 -13.82 -6.33
CA ARG A 100 -0.07 -14.52 -6.27
C ARG A 100 -0.58 -14.59 -4.84
N GLU A 101 0.32 -14.79 -3.90
CA GLU A 101 -0.06 -14.80 -2.49
C GLU A 101 -0.54 -13.41 -2.06
N LEU A 102 0.18 -12.36 -2.45
CA LEU A 102 -0.23 -10.99 -2.13
C LEU A 102 -1.62 -10.72 -2.69
N ASP A 103 -1.84 -11.03 -3.94
CA ASP A 103 -3.12 -10.78 -4.60
C ASP A 103 -4.25 -11.53 -3.90
N THR A 104 -4.02 -12.77 -3.53
CA THR A 104 -5.01 -13.58 -2.82
C THR A 104 -5.35 -12.99 -1.45
N LEU A 105 -4.35 -12.56 -0.70
CA LEU A 105 -4.58 -11.97 0.62
C LEU A 105 -5.35 -10.66 0.51
N VAL A 106 -5.01 -9.85 -0.48
CA VAL A 106 -5.71 -8.58 -0.71
C VAL A 106 -7.18 -8.85 -1.04
N GLU A 107 -7.43 -9.82 -1.90
CA GLU A 107 -8.81 -10.15 -2.25
C GLU A 107 -9.59 -10.69 -1.06
N GLN A 108 -8.96 -11.48 -0.22
CA GLN A 108 -9.64 -12.04 0.94
C GLN A 108 -9.95 -11.00 2.00
N VAL A 109 -8.98 -10.16 2.35
CA VAL A 109 -9.16 -9.18 3.41
C VAL A 109 -10.12 -8.08 3.00
N PHE A 110 -10.04 -7.66 1.75
CA PHE A 110 -10.85 -6.54 1.28
C PHE A 110 -12.05 -6.97 0.41
N ASP A 111 -12.48 -8.22 0.56
CA ASP A 111 -13.61 -8.73 -0.18
C ASP A 111 -14.84 -7.86 0.09
N GLY A 112 -15.48 -7.41 -0.96
CA GLY A 112 -16.67 -6.56 -0.83
C GLY A 112 -16.38 -5.11 -0.44
N VAL A 113 -15.12 -4.75 -0.26
CA VAL A 113 -14.75 -3.40 0.16
C VAL A 113 -14.47 -2.54 -1.06
N GLU A 114 -15.09 -1.37 -1.12
CA GLU A 114 -14.85 -0.45 -2.20
C GLU A 114 -13.54 0.28 -1.99
N SER A 115 -12.77 0.49 -3.05
CA SER A 115 -11.52 1.23 -2.92
C SER A 115 -11.79 2.72 -2.86
N LEU A 116 -11.11 3.41 -1.98
CA LEU A 116 -11.26 4.86 -1.84
C LEU A 116 -9.88 5.49 -1.98
N ALA A 117 -9.59 6.02 -3.16
CA ALA A 117 -8.30 6.67 -3.42
C ALA A 117 -8.22 8.00 -2.69
N PRO A 118 -7.02 8.46 -2.34
CA PRO A 118 -6.86 9.78 -1.76
C PRO A 118 -7.37 10.85 -2.71
N ASP A 119 -7.96 11.89 -2.14
CA ASP A 119 -8.44 13.00 -2.93
C ASP A 119 -7.25 13.85 -3.34
N ASP A 120 -7.05 14.02 -4.64
CA ASP A 120 -5.93 14.80 -5.14
C ASP A 120 -5.98 16.24 -4.64
N ALA A 121 -7.12 16.78 -4.44
CA ALA A 121 -7.25 18.16 -3.97
C ALA A 121 -6.78 18.31 -2.53
N ALA A 122 -6.75 17.25 -1.78
CA ALA A 122 -6.32 17.28 -0.40
C ALA A 122 -4.80 17.10 -0.27
N LEU A 123 -4.10 16.85 -1.36
CA LEU A 123 -2.67 16.62 -1.33
C LEU A 123 -1.93 17.90 -1.68
N PRO A 124 -0.78 18.16 -1.06
CA PRO A 124 0.03 19.31 -1.42
C PRO A 124 0.53 19.06 -2.81
N HIS A 125 0.27 19.89 -3.68
CA HIS A 125 0.81 19.79 -4.94
C HIS A 125 0.51 18.77 -5.64
N GLY A 126 -0.09 18.95 -6.40
CA GLY A 126 -0.45 18.27 -7.33
C GLY A 126 0.43 17.55 -8.19
N ASP A 127 1.09 16.87 -7.89
CA ASP A 127 1.78 16.12 -8.67
C ASP A 127 0.94 15.30 -9.26
N ALA A 128 0.35 15.69 -10.11
CA ALA A 128 -0.48 14.99 -10.77
C ALA A 128 -0.12 13.79 -11.38
N CYS A 129 0.68 13.17 -11.20
CA CYS A 129 0.84 11.97 -11.78
C CYS A 129 -0.16 11.15 -11.25
N ALA A 130 -1.14 11.06 -11.89
CA ALA A 130 -2.08 10.14 -11.50
C ALA A 130 -1.50 8.78 -11.51
N VAL A 131 -1.79 8.04 -10.69
CA VAL A 131 -1.36 6.70 -10.63
C VAL A 131 -2.36 5.80 -11.27
#